data_031031c4d744c8683718dd645f6e5e99
#
_entry.id   031031c4d744c8683718dd645f6e5e99
#
_cell.length_a   1.000
_cell.length_b   1.000
_cell.length_c   1.000
_cell.angle_alpha   90.00
_cell.angle_beta   90.00
_cell.angle_gamma   90.00
#
_symmetry.space_group_name_H-M   'P 1'
#
loop_
_entity.id
_entity.type
_entity.pdbx_description
1 polymer ?
#
loop_
_entity_poly.entity_id
_entity_poly.type
_entity_poly.pdbx_seq_one_letter_code
_entity_poly.pdbx_strand_id
1 'polypeptide(L)'
;TSIVAANSILKEMKAHESIINTMRPKEFIETLNKCVNYLVDKIYASSIQVNKETFEEIYKLAYISTNGDDQISKIIRDIYMTTNNPSIEYVKSKTNETTYEIIDGYRGNITYIDNIFTTNDDGTCVINNPMVIMFDHKIDIERALPIISEAATTAAHNNKRLVVIAPHYDKFLLDNIRKNIIVEYKTRGISTIVYTRASLVNNVSHDLYNDFAIMCGCQVISEQFIDEITPETVMEYVGFVDSMVISEKTTFIRGFTSRNENLYNKAVADATNKYNKALDENQKRGIVDIKLNELKQRMTKLNGHMGIIHVGGNSELEKTANFDLVEDAVKACESAFTHGYTIGGSLIIPYIINQMTEEEKKNNTCMEEYEHEMFAIIKKAFLNVFKTILRNKYTEKEMTDDFFTAIIDKCMNSEEPICYDLIHDTYSKDIINSCETDIEILKATASIISLLNSSNQYISIMTEQH
;
A
#
# COMPACT_ATOMS: atom_id res chain seq x y z
N THR A 1 9.84 6.06 13.30
CA THR A 1 11.17 5.77 12.74
C THR A 1 11.74 6.99 12.02
N SER A 2 11.06 7.58 11.03
CA SER A 2 11.54 8.74 10.26
C SER A 2 11.87 9.96 11.13
N ILE A 3 11.08 10.25 12.15
CA ILE A 3 11.33 11.36 13.10
C ILE A 3 12.62 11.11 13.90
N VAL A 4 12.84 9.88 14.37
CA VAL A 4 14.07 9.51 15.11
C VAL A 4 15.28 9.62 14.20
N ALA A 5 15.19 9.13 12.96
CA ALA A 5 16.25 9.25 11.96
C ALA A 5 16.55 10.72 11.64
N ALA A 6 15.53 11.54 11.37
CA ALA A 6 15.70 12.96 11.09
C ALA A 6 16.35 13.72 12.26
N ASN A 7 15.89 13.48 13.50
CA ASN A 7 16.52 14.07 14.69
C ASN A 7 17.98 13.62 14.83
N SER A 8 18.29 12.37 14.50
CA SER A 8 19.67 11.86 14.52
C SER A 8 20.52 12.52 13.44
N ILE A 9 20.01 12.72 12.23
CA ILE A 9 20.71 13.46 11.17
C ILE A 9 21.03 14.88 11.65
N LEU A 10 20.06 15.60 12.21
CA LEU A 10 20.28 16.96 12.71
C LEU A 10 21.35 17.02 13.80
N LYS A 11 21.44 16.01 14.67
CA LYS A 11 22.50 15.92 15.68
C LYS A 11 23.89 15.66 15.06
N GLU A 12 23.95 14.75 14.10
CA GLU A 12 25.19 14.44 13.38
C GLU A 12 25.66 15.63 12.52
N MET A 13 24.75 16.37 11.89
CA MET A 13 25.06 17.61 11.17
C MET A 13 25.79 18.62 12.07
N LYS A 14 25.37 18.75 13.34
CA LYS A 14 26.09 19.60 14.30
C LYS A 14 27.48 19.08 14.62
N ALA A 15 27.67 17.76 14.67
CA ALA A 15 28.99 17.17 14.92
C ALA A 15 29.95 17.33 13.72
N HIS A 16 29.41 17.46 12.49
CA HIS A 16 30.14 17.66 11.23
C HIS A 16 30.06 19.10 10.72
N GLU A 17 29.91 20.08 11.61
CA GLU A 17 29.64 21.49 11.31
C GLU A 17 30.71 22.13 10.41
N SER A 18 31.95 21.70 10.51
CA SER A 18 33.08 22.21 9.71
C SER A 18 32.91 21.97 8.20
N ILE A 19 32.28 20.86 7.80
CA ILE A 19 32.06 20.49 6.40
C ILE A 19 30.68 20.96 5.94
N ILE A 20 29.65 20.74 6.74
CA ILE A 20 28.28 21.10 6.39
C ILE A 20 28.09 22.61 6.23
N ASN A 21 28.73 23.42 7.08
CA ASN A 21 28.65 24.89 6.99
C ASN A 21 29.37 25.46 5.75
N THR A 22 30.18 24.68 5.05
CA THR A 22 30.76 25.09 3.75
C THR A 22 29.80 24.90 2.59
N MET A 23 28.76 24.05 2.74
CA MET A 23 27.76 23.78 1.73
C MET A 23 26.67 24.86 1.75
N ARG A 24 26.24 25.30 0.57
CA ARG A 24 25.01 26.09 0.45
C ARG A 24 23.79 25.20 0.74
N PRO A 25 22.69 25.74 1.30
CA PRO A 25 21.49 24.94 1.59
C PRO A 25 21.00 24.12 0.38
N LYS A 26 21.08 24.68 -0.82
CA LYS A 26 20.69 24.00 -2.05
C LYS A 26 21.62 22.81 -2.38
N GLU A 27 22.93 23.00 -2.27
CA GLU A 27 23.94 21.95 -2.49
C GLU A 27 23.76 20.79 -1.50
N PHE A 28 23.47 21.12 -0.23
CA PHE A 28 23.18 20.12 0.79
C PHE A 28 21.96 19.26 0.41
N ILE A 29 20.85 19.89 0.00
CA ILE A 29 19.63 19.16 -0.39
C ILE A 29 19.89 18.32 -1.65
N GLU A 30 20.63 18.82 -2.64
CA GLU A 30 20.99 18.09 -3.83
C GLU A 30 21.85 16.87 -3.50
N THR A 31 22.86 17.01 -2.63
CA THR A 31 23.73 15.92 -2.17
C THR A 31 22.94 14.88 -1.38
N LEU A 32 22.09 15.32 -0.45
CA LEU A 32 21.22 14.42 0.32
C LEU A 32 20.34 13.60 -0.62
N ASN A 33 19.66 14.24 -1.58
CA ASN A 33 18.79 13.56 -2.52
C ASN A 33 19.53 12.57 -3.43
N LYS A 34 20.76 12.89 -3.85
CA LYS A 34 21.61 11.95 -4.61
C LYS A 34 21.93 10.70 -3.78
N CYS A 35 22.38 10.89 -2.53
CA CYS A 35 22.68 9.78 -1.63
C CYS A 35 21.44 8.92 -1.36
N VAL A 36 20.29 9.56 -1.16
CA VAL A 36 19.01 8.86 -0.95
C VAL A 36 18.60 8.04 -2.16
N ASN A 37 18.64 8.63 -3.37
CA ASN A 37 18.29 7.92 -4.59
C ASN A 37 19.22 6.71 -4.83
N TYR A 38 20.53 6.89 -4.61
CA TYR A 38 21.47 5.79 -4.69
C TYR A 38 21.14 4.66 -3.71
N LEU A 39 20.84 4.99 -2.44
CA LEU A 39 20.44 3.99 -1.44
C LEU A 39 19.13 3.31 -1.79
N VAL A 40 18.16 4.02 -2.35
CA VAL A 40 16.89 3.45 -2.85
C VAL A 40 17.17 2.39 -3.91
N ASP A 41 17.99 2.70 -4.91
CA ASP A 41 18.35 1.74 -5.95
C ASP A 41 19.06 0.51 -5.38
N LYS A 42 19.96 0.69 -4.42
CA LYS A 42 20.66 -0.42 -3.75
C LYS A 42 19.75 -1.25 -2.85
N ILE A 43 18.76 -0.64 -2.14
CA ILE A 43 17.78 -1.37 -1.35
C ILE A 43 16.93 -2.27 -2.27
N TYR A 44 16.44 -1.75 -3.40
CA TYR A 44 15.71 -2.57 -4.37
C TYR A 44 16.58 -3.70 -4.94
N ALA A 45 17.83 -3.41 -5.29
CA ALA A 45 18.75 -4.43 -5.78
C ALA A 45 19.07 -5.53 -4.75
N SER A 46 19.01 -5.20 -3.46
CA SER A 46 19.24 -6.14 -2.34
C SER A 46 17.97 -6.86 -1.90
N SER A 47 16.79 -6.44 -2.39
CA SER A 47 15.53 -7.03 -1.96
C SER A 47 15.35 -8.45 -2.51
N ILE A 48 14.81 -9.32 -1.66
CA ILE A 48 14.46 -10.70 -2.01
C ILE A 48 12.97 -10.74 -2.34
N GLN A 49 12.63 -11.24 -3.53
CA GLN A 49 11.25 -11.32 -3.97
C GLN A 49 10.51 -12.48 -3.30
N VAL A 50 9.30 -12.20 -2.83
CA VAL A 50 8.41 -13.25 -2.31
C VAL A 50 7.88 -14.06 -3.49
N ASN A 51 8.01 -15.38 -3.40
CA ASN A 51 7.51 -16.36 -4.35
C ASN A 51 6.96 -17.59 -3.59
N LYS A 52 6.49 -18.61 -4.31
CA LYS A 52 5.92 -19.82 -3.69
C LYS A 52 6.88 -20.55 -2.76
N GLU A 53 8.17 -20.49 -3.01
CA GLU A 53 9.21 -21.16 -2.20
C GLU A 53 9.53 -20.37 -0.93
N THR A 54 9.25 -19.07 -0.93
CA THR A 54 9.53 -18.14 0.17
C THR A 54 8.28 -17.66 0.90
N PHE A 55 7.13 -18.33 0.81
CA PHE A 55 5.91 -17.94 1.54
C PHE A 55 6.02 -18.05 3.07
N GLU A 56 6.98 -18.80 3.59
CA GLU A 56 7.29 -18.79 5.04
C GLU A 56 7.81 -17.42 5.49
N GLU A 57 8.38 -16.62 4.60
CA GLU A 57 8.80 -15.24 4.90
C GLU A 57 7.59 -14.31 5.16
N ILE A 58 6.44 -14.62 4.55
CA ILE A 58 5.17 -13.92 4.84
C ILE A 58 4.76 -14.12 6.30
N TYR A 59 4.91 -15.36 6.83
CA TYR A 59 4.66 -15.60 8.25
C TYR A 59 5.58 -14.75 9.14
N LYS A 60 6.88 -14.67 8.84
CA LYS A 60 7.85 -13.88 9.62
C LYS A 60 7.50 -12.39 9.59
N LEU A 61 7.16 -11.86 8.42
CA LEU A 61 6.72 -10.46 8.25
C LEU A 61 5.45 -10.18 9.07
N ALA A 62 4.45 -11.04 8.96
CA ALA A 62 3.21 -10.91 9.73
C ALA A 62 3.48 -11.00 11.24
N TYR A 63 4.34 -11.95 11.67
CA TYR A 63 4.69 -12.15 13.08
C TYR A 63 5.36 -10.92 13.71
N ILE A 64 6.25 -10.26 12.95
CA ILE A 64 6.89 -9.01 13.40
C ILE A 64 5.87 -7.88 13.46
N SER A 65 5.02 -7.75 12.44
CA SER A 65 4.02 -6.67 12.35
C SER A 65 2.90 -6.81 13.38
N THR A 66 2.58 -8.03 13.80
CA THR A 66 1.56 -8.32 14.83
C THR A 66 2.14 -8.38 16.26
N ASN A 67 3.39 -7.95 16.46
CA ASN A 67 4.08 -8.03 17.76
C ASN A 67 4.12 -9.47 18.34
N GLY A 68 4.23 -10.48 17.47
CA GLY A 68 4.37 -11.88 17.87
C GLY A 68 3.07 -12.68 17.93
N ASP A 69 1.98 -12.22 17.31
CA ASP A 69 0.74 -13.00 17.23
C ASP A 69 0.89 -14.15 16.22
N ASP A 70 1.06 -15.35 16.74
CA ASP A 70 1.25 -16.58 15.96
C ASP A 70 -0.02 -16.97 15.16
N GLN A 71 -1.21 -16.73 15.73
CA GLN A 71 -2.47 -17.09 15.08
C GLN A 71 -2.73 -16.25 13.84
N ILE A 72 -2.66 -14.94 13.97
CA ILE A 72 -2.87 -14.00 12.84
C ILE A 72 -1.81 -14.24 11.77
N SER A 73 -0.56 -14.45 12.16
CA SER A 73 0.54 -14.67 11.22
C SER A 73 0.38 -15.94 10.40
N LYS A 74 -0.08 -17.04 11.00
CA LYS A 74 -0.41 -18.29 10.31
C LYS A 74 -1.58 -18.11 9.36
N ILE A 75 -2.63 -17.40 9.77
CA ILE A 75 -3.79 -17.13 8.91
C ILE A 75 -3.34 -16.38 7.65
N ILE A 76 -2.56 -15.31 7.78
CA ILE A 76 -2.06 -14.53 6.64
C ILE A 76 -1.23 -15.42 5.71
N ARG A 77 -0.26 -16.17 6.25
CA ARG A 77 0.56 -17.11 5.46
C ARG A 77 -0.31 -18.13 4.70
N ASP A 78 -1.26 -18.75 5.37
CA ASP A 78 -2.09 -19.81 4.80
C ASP A 78 -2.96 -19.28 3.65
N ILE A 79 -3.43 -18.03 3.76
CA ILE A 79 -4.13 -17.35 2.66
C ILE A 79 -3.19 -17.18 1.46
N TYR A 80 -1.96 -16.67 1.66
CA TYR A 80 -0.99 -16.52 0.57
C TYR A 80 -0.62 -17.85 -0.08
N MET A 81 -0.39 -18.89 0.73
CA MET A 81 -0.07 -20.24 0.21
C MET A 81 -1.19 -20.83 -0.64
N THR A 82 -2.45 -20.59 -0.25
CA THR A 82 -3.60 -21.16 -0.93
C THR A 82 -4.01 -20.36 -2.16
N THR A 83 -4.05 -19.03 -2.05
CA THR A 83 -4.53 -18.16 -3.13
C THR A 83 -3.43 -17.75 -4.10
N ASN A 84 -2.18 -17.76 -3.67
CA ASN A 84 -1.05 -17.13 -4.36
C ASN A 84 -1.36 -15.66 -4.73
N ASN A 85 -2.16 -14.97 -3.88
CA ASN A 85 -2.66 -13.63 -4.10
C ASN A 85 -2.49 -12.78 -2.83
N PRO A 86 -1.88 -11.58 -2.90
CA PRO A 86 -1.72 -10.68 -1.76
C PRO A 86 -3.02 -10.00 -1.33
N SER A 87 -4.10 -10.11 -2.12
CA SER A 87 -5.37 -9.45 -1.80
C SER A 87 -6.05 -10.13 -0.63
N ILE A 88 -5.94 -9.51 0.54
CA ILE A 88 -6.62 -9.92 1.77
C ILE A 88 -7.53 -8.77 2.20
N GLU A 89 -8.80 -9.08 2.42
CA GLU A 89 -9.76 -8.20 3.09
C GLU A 89 -9.83 -8.57 4.58
N TYR A 90 -10.11 -7.60 5.44
CA TYR A 90 -10.24 -7.85 6.87
C TYR A 90 -11.46 -7.08 7.39
N VAL A 91 -12.29 -7.78 8.16
CA VAL A 91 -13.56 -7.27 8.69
C VAL A 91 -13.69 -7.65 10.17
N LYS A 92 -14.39 -6.84 10.96
CA LYS A 92 -14.67 -7.19 12.35
C LYS A 92 -15.59 -8.40 12.42
N SER A 93 -15.20 -9.43 13.17
CA SER A 93 -15.98 -10.64 13.41
C SER A 93 -17.19 -10.35 14.31
N LYS A 94 -18.27 -11.10 14.10
CA LYS A 94 -19.40 -11.15 15.02
C LYS A 94 -19.10 -12.06 16.23
N THR A 95 -18.06 -12.87 16.15
CA THR A 95 -17.61 -13.78 17.21
C THR A 95 -16.33 -13.25 17.88
N ASN A 96 -15.90 -13.93 18.95
CA ASN A 96 -14.67 -13.57 19.65
C ASN A 96 -13.43 -14.15 18.97
N GLU A 97 -13.59 -15.12 18.07
CA GLU A 97 -12.49 -15.81 17.41
C GLU A 97 -12.12 -15.12 16.08
N THR A 98 -10.82 -15.03 15.82
CA THR A 98 -10.30 -14.63 14.51
C THR A 98 -10.29 -15.85 13.60
N THR A 99 -10.99 -15.76 12.48
CA THR A 99 -11.11 -16.81 11.48
C THR A 99 -10.85 -16.25 10.08
N TYR A 100 -10.68 -17.11 9.09
CA TYR A 100 -10.57 -16.67 7.70
C TYR A 100 -11.36 -17.57 6.77
N GLU A 101 -11.70 -17.03 5.61
CA GLU A 101 -12.26 -17.77 4.49
C GLU A 101 -11.55 -17.38 3.18
N ILE A 102 -11.51 -18.30 2.22
CA ILE A 102 -11.02 -18.03 0.87
C ILE A 102 -12.22 -18.02 -0.05
N ILE A 103 -12.31 -16.97 -0.85
CA ILE A 103 -13.45 -16.74 -1.73
C ILE A 103 -13.01 -16.34 -3.13
N ASP A 104 -13.91 -16.51 -4.08
CA ASP A 104 -13.81 -15.88 -5.39
C ASP A 104 -14.22 -14.42 -5.27
N GLY A 105 -13.26 -13.52 -5.41
CA GLY A 105 -13.47 -12.09 -5.21
C GLY A 105 -12.43 -11.25 -5.95
N TYR A 106 -12.74 -9.98 -6.18
CA TYR A 106 -11.83 -9.00 -6.76
C TYR A 106 -11.91 -7.68 -6.00
N ARG A 107 -10.75 -7.05 -5.77
CA ARG A 107 -10.63 -5.79 -5.06
C ARG A 107 -10.16 -4.68 -6.00
N GLY A 108 -10.93 -3.60 -6.10
CA GLY A 108 -10.62 -2.41 -6.88
C GLY A 108 -10.46 -1.16 -6.02
N ASN A 109 -9.66 -0.20 -6.48
CA ASN A 109 -9.48 1.11 -5.85
C ASN A 109 -10.62 2.05 -6.24
N ILE A 110 -11.83 1.71 -5.79
CA ILE A 110 -13.07 2.45 -6.05
C ILE A 110 -13.68 2.75 -4.70
N THR A 111 -14.16 3.99 -4.50
CA THR A 111 -14.69 4.46 -3.22
C THR A 111 -16.05 5.11 -3.43
N TYR A 112 -16.90 5.16 -2.41
CA TYR A 112 -18.12 5.95 -2.49
C TYR A 112 -17.78 7.47 -2.53
N ILE A 113 -18.66 8.26 -3.14
CA ILE A 113 -18.46 9.71 -3.24
C ILE A 113 -18.88 10.49 -1.98
N ASP A 114 -19.66 9.86 -1.10
CA ASP A 114 -20.21 10.48 0.10
C ASP A 114 -20.57 9.40 1.13
N ASN A 115 -20.29 9.67 2.41
CA ASN A 115 -20.56 8.75 3.53
C ASN A 115 -22.05 8.47 3.74
N ILE A 116 -22.94 9.24 3.11
CA ILE A 116 -24.38 8.98 3.15
C ILE A 116 -24.77 7.62 2.57
N PHE A 117 -23.88 6.99 1.78
CA PHE A 117 -24.11 5.67 1.21
C PHE A 117 -23.77 4.52 2.14
N THR A 118 -23.10 4.77 3.26
CA THR A 118 -22.72 3.72 4.21
C THR A 118 -23.96 3.02 4.77
N THR A 119 -23.88 1.71 4.90
CA THR A 119 -24.98 0.87 5.42
C THR A 119 -24.65 0.32 6.80
N ASN A 120 -23.38 0.37 7.20
CA ASN A 120 -22.89 -0.17 8.46
C ASN A 120 -22.19 0.92 9.27
N ASP A 121 -22.10 0.71 10.58
CA ASP A 121 -21.43 1.63 11.51
C ASP A 121 -19.92 1.71 11.32
N ASP A 122 -19.33 0.72 10.66
CA ASP A 122 -17.89 0.67 10.31
C ASP A 122 -17.52 1.52 9.08
N GLY A 123 -18.48 2.28 8.53
CA GLY A 123 -18.23 3.11 7.35
C GLY A 123 -18.24 2.35 6.03
N THR A 124 -18.75 1.13 5.99
CA THR A 124 -18.90 0.36 4.74
C THR A 124 -20.31 0.44 4.16
N CYS A 125 -20.38 0.34 2.83
CA CYS A 125 -21.63 0.18 2.08
C CYS A 125 -21.71 -1.24 1.52
N VAL A 126 -22.56 -2.07 2.09
CA VAL A 126 -22.77 -3.47 1.65
C VAL A 126 -23.99 -3.55 0.74
N ILE A 127 -23.83 -4.13 -0.45
CA ILE A 127 -24.88 -4.27 -1.44
C ILE A 127 -24.92 -5.71 -1.94
N ASN A 128 -26.04 -6.38 -1.76
CA ASN A 128 -26.26 -7.73 -2.28
C ASN A 128 -26.87 -7.64 -3.68
N ASN A 129 -26.36 -8.47 -4.60
CA ASN A 129 -26.82 -8.56 -5.99
C ASN A 129 -26.94 -7.20 -6.71
N PRO A 130 -25.93 -6.29 -6.63
CA PRO A 130 -26.02 -5.03 -7.32
C PRO A 130 -26.00 -5.18 -8.83
N MET A 131 -26.60 -4.20 -9.50
CA MET A 131 -26.33 -3.88 -10.90
C MET A 131 -25.21 -2.84 -10.94
N VAL A 132 -24.27 -2.97 -11.89
CA VAL A 132 -23.07 -2.11 -11.97
C VAL A 132 -22.99 -1.48 -13.35
N ILE A 133 -22.81 -0.16 -13.40
CA ILE A 133 -22.55 0.58 -14.63
C ILE A 133 -21.28 1.43 -14.47
N MET A 134 -20.41 1.45 -15.44
CA MET A 134 -19.09 2.07 -15.37
C MET A 134 -18.84 3.04 -16.53
N PHE A 135 -18.27 4.19 -16.20
CA PHE A 135 -17.91 5.25 -17.16
C PHE A 135 -16.42 5.58 -17.02
N ASP A 136 -15.72 5.83 -18.13
CA ASP A 136 -14.29 6.20 -18.13
C ASP A 136 -14.07 7.73 -18.12
N HIS A 137 -15.13 8.51 -18.13
CA HIS A 137 -15.11 9.96 -18.23
C HIS A 137 -15.92 10.65 -17.12
N LYS A 138 -15.86 11.97 -17.06
CA LYS A 138 -16.67 12.79 -16.15
C LYS A 138 -18.15 12.68 -16.51
N ILE A 139 -18.97 12.26 -15.55
CA ILE A 139 -20.43 12.22 -15.72
C ILE A 139 -21.00 13.62 -15.70
N ASP A 140 -21.74 13.97 -16.74
CA ASP A 140 -22.59 15.16 -16.86
C ASP A 140 -24.09 14.77 -16.79
N ILE A 141 -24.95 15.81 -16.63
CA ILE A 141 -26.39 15.61 -16.50
C ILE A 141 -27.05 15.31 -17.85
N GLU A 142 -26.59 15.94 -18.91
CA GLU A 142 -27.31 15.91 -20.19
C GLU A 142 -27.21 14.54 -20.88
N ARG A 143 -26.02 13.94 -20.85
CA ARG A 143 -25.73 12.72 -21.60
C ARG A 143 -25.85 11.45 -20.74
N ALA A 144 -25.31 11.48 -19.52
CA ALA A 144 -25.25 10.30 -18.68
C ALA A 144 -26.51 10.06 -17.84
N LEU A 145 -27.24 11.11 -17.42
CA LEU A 145 -28.40 10.95 -16.56
C LEU A 145 -29.53 10.10 -17.19
N PRO A 146 -29.89 10.22 -18.49
CA PRO A 146 -30.89 9.35 -19.09
C PRO A 146 -30.50 7.87 -19.00
N ILE A 147 -29.24 7.53 -19.26
CA ILE A 147 -28.67 6.18 -19.20
C ILE A 147 -28.75 5.65 -17.78
N ILE A 148 -28.31 6.44 -16.80
CA ILE A 148 -28.34 6.07 -15.38
C ILE A 148 -29.77 5.87 -14.90
N SER A 149 -30.71 6.73 -15.31
CA SER A 149 -32.12 6.65 -14.92
C SER A 149 -32.78 5.38 -15.43
N GLU A 150 -32.50 4.96 -16.66
CA GLU A 150 -33.04 3.72 -17.22
C GLU A 150 -32.47 2.50 -16.51
N ALA A 151 -31.16 2.46 -16.28
CA ALA A 151 -30.52 1.39 -15.54
C ALA A 151 -31.07 1.32 -14.08
N ALA A 152 -31.30 2.47 -13.45
CA ALA A 152 -31.86 2.55 -12.10
C ALA A 152 -33.34 2.09 -12.05
N THR A 153 -34.13 2.42 -13.06
CA THR A 153 -35.50 1.97 -13.19
C THR A 153 -35.55 0.44 -13.31
N THR A 154 -34.69 -0.10 -14.16
CA THR A 154 -34.57 -1.58 -14.34
C THR A 154 -34.07 -2.25 -13.05
N ALA A 155 -33.10 -1.64 -12.33
CA ALA A 155 -32.65 -2.14 -11.03
C ALA A 155 -33.79 -2.17 -10.01
N ALA A 156 -34.57 -1.08 -9.90
CA ALA A 156 -35.69 -0.97 -8.99
C ALA A 156 -36.79 -2.03 -9.30
N HIS A 157 -37.13 -2.26 -10.54
CA HIS A 157 -38.07 -3.31 -10.95
C HIS A 157 -37.61 -4.73 -10.55
N ASN A 158 -36.31 -4.95 -10.52
CA ASN A 158 -35.71 -6.23 -10.10
C ASN A 158 -35.37 -6.29 -8.60
N ASN A 159 -35.81 -5.33 -7.79
CA ASN A 159 -35.45 -5.19 -6.38
C ASN A 159 -33.93 -5.18 -6.12
N LYS A 160 -33.17 -4.59 -7.04
CA LYS A 160 -31.73 -4.44 -6.95
C LYS A 160 -31.33 -2.98 -6.74
N ARG A 161 -30.11 -2.75 -6.27
CA ARG A 161 -29.51 -1.43 -6.25
C ARG A 161 -28.57 -1.25 -7.43
N LEU A 162 -28.51 -0.05 -7.97
CA LEU A 162 -27.58 0.30 -9.03
C LEU A 162 -26.32 0.93 -8.41
N VAL A 163 -25.14 0.46 -8.80
CA VAL A 163 -23.85 1.08 -8.47
C VAL A 163 -23.32 1.77 -9.73
N VAL A 164 -23.11 3.07 -9.63
CA VAL A 164 -22.55 3.91 -10.71
C VAL A 164 -21.11 4.21 -10.38
N ILE A 165 -20.19 3.85 -11.26
CA ILE A 165 -18.74 4.04 -11.09
C ILE A 165 -18.24 5.00 -12.16
N ALA A 166 -17.58 6.09 -11.74
CA ALA A 166 -16.97 7.05 -12.67
C ALA A 166 -15.78 7.76 -12.03
N PRO A 167 -14.83 8.29 -12.83
CA PRO A 167 -13.68 9.03 -12.28
C PRO A 167 -14.10 10.36 -11.67
N HIS A 168 -15.06 11.08 -12.29
CA HIS A 168 -15.50 12.38 -11.85
C HIS A 168 -16.99 12.60 -12.08
N TYR A 169 -17.58 13.48 -11.26
CA TYR A 169 -18.97 13.92 -11.37
C TYR A 169 -19.02 15.44 -11.49
N ASP A 170 -19.98 15.96 -12.25
CA ASP A 170 -20.25 17.38 -12.28
C ASP A 170 -20.73 17.88 -10.92
N LYS A 171 -20.32 19.08 -10.51
CA LYS A 171 -20.66 19.65 -9.20
C LYS A 171 -22.19 19.80 -9.01
N PHE A 172 -22.87 20.25 -10.05
CA PHE A 172 -24.32 20.42 -9.99
C PHE A 172 -25.03 19.07 -9.87
N LEU A 173 -24.53 18.05 -10.56
CA LEU A 173 -25.00 16.67 -10.43
C LEU A 173 -24.80 16.15 -9.00
N LEU A 174 -23.63 16.36 -8.38
CA LEU A 174 -23.38 15.96 -7.00
C LEU A 174 -24.35 16.58 -6.00
N ASP A 175 -24.66 17.86 -6.16
CA ASP A 175 -25.61 18.56 -5.28
C ASP A 175 -27.04 18.03 -5.44
N ASN A 176 -27.46 17.68 -6.66
CA ASN A 176 -28.75 17.04 -6.92
C ASN A 176 -28.80 15.60 -6.40
N ILE A 177 -27.74 14.81 -6.58
CA ILE A 177 -27.60 13.46 -6.04
C ILE A 177 -27.79 13.49 -4.52
N ARG A 178 -27.09 14.36 -3.80
CA ARG A 178 -27.20 14.49 -2.34
C ARG A 178 -28.61 14.82 -1.89
N LYS A 179 -29.28 15.74 -2.57
CA LYS A 179 -30.68 16.09 -2.23
C LYS A 179 -31.63 14.91 -2.41
N ASN A 180 -31.51 14.19 -3.53
CA ASN A 180 -32.36 13.04 -3.84
C ASN A 180 -32.14 11.89 -2.86
N ILE A 181 -30.88 11.59 -2.53
CA ILE A 181 -30.53 10.54 -1.56
C ILE A 181 -31.12 10.85 -0.20
N ILE A 182 -31.05 12.11 0.29
CA ILE A 182 -31.65 12.48 1.57
C ILE A 182 -33.16 12.21 1.56
N VAL A 183 -33.84 12.48 0.45
CA VAL A 183 -35.27 12.19 0.30
C VAL A 183 -35.53 10.67 0.30
N GLU A 184 -34.73 9.89 -0.43
CA GLU A 184 -34.85 8.42 -0.47
C GLU A 184 -34.62 7.79 0.91
N TYR A 185 -33.60 8.22 1.65
CA TYR A 185 -33.35 7.73 3.01
C TYR A 185 -34.51 8.05 3.97
N LYS A 186 -35.11 9.24 3.86
CA LYS A 186 -36.29 9.61 4.67
C LYS A 186 -37.52 8.79 4.33
N THR A 187 -37.65 8.34 3.10
CA THR A 187 -38.87 7.66 2.62
C THR A 187 -38.73 6.13 2.61
N ARG A 188 -37.55 5.62 2.30
CA ARG A 188 -37.29 4.18 2.06
C ARG A 188 -36.23 3.58 2.98
N GLY A 189 -35.48 4.39 3.72
CA GLY A 189 -34.39 3.96 4.58
C GLY A 189 -33.09 3.58 3.83
N ILE A 190 -33.11 3.53 2.49
CA ILE A 190 -31.95 3.19 1.65
C ILE A 190 -31.97 4.00 0.35
N SER A 191 -30.81 4.22 -0.24
CA SER A 191 -30.70 4.76 -1.60
C SER A 191 -30.76 3.66 -2.66
N THR A 192 -31.50 3.88 -3.72
CA THR A 192 -31.61 2.96 -4.87
C THR A 192 -30.32 2.97 -5.71
N ILE A 193 -29.65 4.11 -5.80
CA ILE A 193 -28.40 4.28 -6.56
C ILE A 193 -27.27 4.60 -5.60
N VAL A 194 -26.13 3.95 -5.76
CA VAL A 194 -24.90 4.24 -5.05
C VAL A 194 -23.87 4.77 -6.04
N TYR A 195 -23.39 5.97 -5.78
CA TYR A 195 -22.39 6.61 -6.65
C TYR A 195 -21.00 6.44 -6.05
N THR A 196 -20.06 6.00 -6.88
CA THR A 196 -18.68 5.71 -6.49
C THR A 196 -17.70 6.39 -7.42
N ARG A 197 -16.48 6.61 -6.93
CA ARG A 197 -15.39 7.23 -7.68
C ARG A 197 -14.23 6.28 -7.86
N ALA A 198 -13.69 6.23 -9.08
CA ALA A 198 -12.42 5.60 -9.40
C ALA A 198 -11.37 6.66 -9.71
N SER A 199 -10.13 6.45 -9.30
CA SER A 199 -9.01 7.33 -9.65
C SER A 199 -8.30 6.80 -10.89
N LEU A 200 -8.42 7.52 -12.02
CA LEU A 200 -7.78 7.18 -13.29
C LEU A 200 -6.63 8.16 -13.58
N VAL A 201 -5.47 7.93 -12.99
CA VAL A 201 -4.33 8.86 -13.04
C VAL A 201 -3.29 8.45 -14.10
N ASN A 202 -3.14 7.16 -14.36
CA ASN A 202 -2.13 6.60 -15.27
C ASN A 202 -2.68 5.38 -16.03
N ASN A 203 -1.89 4.85 -16.98
CA ASN A 203 -2.30 3.69 -17.78
C ASN A 203 -2.56 2.44 -16.93
N VAL A 204 -1.87 2.27 -15.82
CA VAL A 204 -2.07 1.13 -14.92
C VAL A 204 -3.42 1.23 -14.23
N SER A 205 -3.83 2.43 -13.77
CA SER A 205 -5.15 2.62 -13.18
C SER A 205 -6.29 2.41 -14.20
N HIS A 206 -6.09 2.74 -15.46
CA HIS A 206 -7.03 2.41 -16.54
C HIS A 206 -7.12 0.89 -16.80
N ASP A 207 -5.98 0.18 -16.82
CA ASP A 207 -5.98 -1.27 -16.96
C ASP A 207 -6.73 -1.96 -15.80
N LEU A 208 -6.46 -1.55 -14.55
CA LEU A 208 -7.15 -2.08 -13.36
C LEU A 208 -8.65 -1.75 -13.35
N TYR A 209 -9.04 -0.60 -13.88
CA TYR A 209 -10.44 -0.20 -14.02
C TYR A 209 -11.19 -1.08 -15.02
N ASN A 210 -10.55 -1.37 -16.15
CA ASN A 210 -11.10 -2.29 -17.16
C ASN A 210 -11.18 -3.72 -16.63
N ASP A 211 -10.16 -4.15 -15.87
CA ASP A 211 -10.18 -5.46 -15.21
C ASP A 211 -11.37 -5.56 -14.24
N PHE A 212 -11.63 -4.51 -13.46
CA PHE A 212 -12.78 -4.45 -12.55
C PHE A 212 -14.11 -4.54 -13.32
N ALA A 213 -14.22 -3.86 -14.47
CA ALA A 213 -15.40 -3.93 -15.33
C ALA A 213 -15.63 -5.37 -15.87
N ILE A 214 -14.56 -6.03 -16.32
CA ILE A 214 -14.61 -7.42 -16.77
C ILE A 214 -15.10 -8.35 -15.66
N MET A 215 -14.58 -8.16 -14.44
CA MET A 215 -14.98 -8.94 -13.26
C MET A 215 -16.45 -8.70 -12.88
N CYS A 216 -16.94 -7.46 -13.03
CA CYS A 216 -18.36 -7.16 -12.86
C CYS A 216 -19.25 -7.67 -14.01
N GLY A 217 -18.66 -8.08 -15.12
CA GLY A 217 -19.40 -8.45 -16.33
C GLY A 217 -20.07 -7.26 -17.02
N CYS A 218 -19.56 -6.04 -16.83
CA CYS A 218 -20.04 -4.82 -17.48
C CYS A 218 -19.07 -4.36 -18.57
N GLN A 219 -19.56 -3.49 -19.47
CA GLN A 219 -18.73 -2.78 -20.42
C GLN A 219 -18.57 -1.33 -19.96
N VAL A 220 -17.35 -0.80 -20.06
CA VAL A 220 -17.09 0.60 -19.70
C VAL A 220 -17.65 1.52 -20.79
N ILE A 221 -18.48 2.47 -20.39
CA ILE A 221 -19.04 3.48 -21.27
C ILE A 221 -18.01 4.58 -21.48
N SER A 222 -17.50 4.68 -22.70
CA SER A 222 -16.54 5.71 -23.08
C SER A 222 -17.25 6.99 -23.55
N GLU A 223 -16.59 8.13 -23.29
CA GLU A 223 -17.08 9.44 -23.70
C GLU A 223 -17.39 9.54 -25.21
N GLN A 224 -16.64 8.80 -26.02
CA GLN A 224 -16.79 8.80 -27.48
C GLN A 224 -18.08 8.13 -27.96
N PHE A 225 -18.59 7.15 -27.20
CA PHE A 225 -19.72 6.30 -27.60
C PHE A 225 -20.98 6.53 -26.77
N ILE A 226 -20.96 7.43 -25.79
CA ILE A 226 -22.10 7.64 -24.88
C ILE A 226 -23.39 8.03 -25.64
N ASP A 227 -23.28 8.81 -26.71
CA ASP A 227 -24.42 9.26 -27.51
C ASP A 227 -25.03 8.17 -28.39
N GLU A 228 -24.35 7.02 -28.56
CA GLU A 228 -24.86 5.86 -29.27
C GLU A 228 -25.69 4.93 -28.37
N ILE A 229 -25.62 5.14 -27.03
CA ILE A 229 -26.32 4.31 -26.06
C ILE A 229 -27.74 4.80 -25.89
N THR A 230 -28.69 3.94 -26.20
CA THR A 230 -30.13 4.21 -26.05
C THR A 230 -30.67 3.50 -24.79
N PRO A 231 -31.86 3.88 -24.30
CA PRO A 231 -32.51 3.15 -23.21
C PRO A 231 -32.65 1.64 -23.46
N GLU A 232 -32.83 1.24 -24.72
CA GLU A 232 -32.97 -0.17 -25.10
C GLU A 232 -31.64 -0.94 -25.04
N THR A 233 -30.51 -0.27 -25.29
CA THR A 233 -29.18 -0.89 -25.34
C THR A 233 -28.39 -0.74 -24.05
N VAL A 234 -28.82 0.11 -23.11
CA VAL A 234 -28.08 0.36 -21.84
C VAL A 234 -27.79 -0.93 -21.06
N MET A 235 -28.69 -1.90 -21.10
CA MET A 235 -28.54 -3.16 -20.37
C MET A 235 -27.42 -4.05 -20.91
N GLU A 236 -26.89 -3.79 -22.09
CA GLU A 236 -25.70 -4.48 -22.61
C GLU A 236 -24.42 -4.05 -21.88
N TYR A 237 -24.41 -2.82 -21.33
CA TYR A 237 -23.31 -2.21 -20.58
C TYR A 237 -23.37 -2.52 -19.09
N VAL A 238 -24.50 -2.99 -18.57
CA VAL A 238 -24.70 -3.26 -17.15
C VAL A 238 -24.18 -4.63 -16.76
N GLY A 239 -23.37 -4.68 -15.69
CA GLY A 239 -22.88 -5.91 -15.07
C GLY A 239 -23.62 -6.28 -13.80
N PHE A 240 -23.31 -7.47 -13.30
CA PHE A 240 -23.92 -8.05 -12.09
C PHE A 240 -22.86 -8.78 -11.28
N VAL A 241 -22.92 -8.68 -9.96
CA VAL A 241 -22.09 -9.45 -9.02
C VAL A 241 -22.96 -9.92 -7.86
N ASP A 242 -22.54 -10.97 -7.13
CA ASP A 242 -23.33 -11.50 -6.02
C ASP A 242 -23.37 -10.52 -4.84
N SER A 243 -22.24 -9.87 -4.54
CA SER A 243 -22.21 -8.81 -3.54
C SER A 243 -21.07 -7.81 -3.82
N MET A 244 -21.25 -6.61 -3.30
CA MET A 244 -20.27 -5.54 -3.35
C MET A 244 -20.17 -4.87 -1.97
N VAL A 245 -18.94 -4.72 -1.49
CA VAL A 245 -18.61 -3.98 -0.26
C VAL A 245 -17.76 -2.79 -0.64
N ILE A 246 -18.24 -1.59 -0.39
CA ILE A 246 -17.57 -0.33 -0.75
C ILE A 246 -17.14 0.36 0.54
N SER A 247 -15.86 0.66 0.67
CA SER A 247 -15.27 1.40 1.78
C SER A 247 -14.74 2.77 1.35
N GLU A 248 -14.16 3.52 2.28
CA GLU A 248 -13.51 4.80 1.98
C GLU A 248 -12.29 4.68 1.05
N LYS A 249 -11.71 3.49 0.91
CA LYS A 249 -10.45 3.30 0.15
C LYS A 249 -10.62 2.34 -1.02
N THR A 250 -11.46 1.33 -0.88
CA THR A 250 -11.55 0.21 -1.82
C THR A 250 -12.96 -0.32 -1.96
N THR A 251 -13.22 -0.96 -3.10
CA THR A 251 -14.42 -1.75 -3.33
C THR A 251 -14.03 -3.20 -3.54
N PHE A 252 -14.72 -4.06 -2.85
CA PHE A 252 -14.60 -5.48 -2.96
C PHE A 252 -15.86 -6.07 -3.63
N ILE A 253 -15.68 -6.97 -4.60
CA ILE A 253 -16.77 -7.71 -5.25
C ILE A 253 -16.61 -9.21 -5.01
N ARG A 254 -17.74 -9.90 -4.83
CA ARG A 254 -17.83 -11.35 -4.68
C ARG A 254 -18.75 -11.90 -5.78
N GLY A 255 -18.38 -13.07 -6.29
CA GLY A 255 -19.17 -13.76 -7.34
C GLY A 255 -19.06 -13.03 -8.67
N PHE A 256 -18.28 -13.60 -9.58
CA PHE A 256 -18.14 -13.06 -10.93
C PHE A 256 -19.24 -13.64 -11.81
N THR A 257 -19.71 -12.82 -12.76
CA THR A 257 -20.58 -13.36 -13.80
C THR A 257 -19.70 -13.96 -14.90
N SER A 258 -20.07 -15.17 -15.38
CA SER A 258 -19.47 -15.82 -16.56
C SER A 258 -19.77 -15.09 -17.88
N ARG A 259 -20.46 -13.95 -17.82
CA ARG A 259 -20.95 -13.21 -19.00
C ARG A 259 -19.83 -12.79 -19.96
N ASN A 260 -18.62 -12.57 -19.44
CA ASN A 260 -17.47 -12.10 -20.22
C ASN A 260 -16.25 -13.04 -20.07
N GLU A 261 -16.44 -14.35 -20.01
CA GLU A 261 -15.35 -15.31 -19.85
C GLU A 261 -14.23 -15.14 -20.90
N ASN A 262 -14.59 -14.86 -22.13
CA ASN A 262 -13.61 -14.59 -23.19
C ASN A 262 -12.80 -13.31 -22.94
N LEU A 263 -13.43 -12.25 -22.42
CA LEU A 263 -12.76 -11.00 -22.07
C LEU A 263 -11.87 -11.20 -20.86
N TYR A 264 -12.33 -11.95 -19.87
CA TYR A 264 -11.54 -12.34 -18.71
C TYR A 264 -10.28 -13.11 -19.10
N ASN A 265 -10.42 -14.18 -19.90
CA ASN A 265 -9.29 -14.97 -20.36
C ASN A 265 -8.30 -14.13 -21.18
N LYS A 266 -8.80 -13.18 -21.97
CA LYS A 266 -7.97 -12.23 -22.72
C LYS A 266 -7.23 -11.27 -21.79
N ALA A 267 -7.88 -10.75 -20.75
CA ALA A 267 -7.25 -9.87 -19.77
C ALA A 267 -6.17 -10.58 -18.97
N VAL A 268 -6.41 -11.82 -18.54
CA VAL A 268 -5.41 -12.67 -17.87
C VAL A 268 -4.21 -12.92 -18.78
N ALA A 269 -4.47 -13.28 -20.06
CA ALA A 269 -3.39 -13.50 -21.04
C ALA A 269 -2.58 -12.21 -21.29
N ASP A 270 -3.24 -11.06 -21.44
CA ASP A 270 -2.58 -9.76 -21.64
C ASP A 270 -1.72 -9.39 -20.45
N ALA A 271 -2.24 -9.50 -19.22
CA ALA A 271 -1.51 -9.21 -17.99
C ALA A 271 -0.28 -10.14 -17.85
N THR A 272 -0.44 -11.43 -18.11
CA THR A 272 0.66 -12.41 -18.06
C THR A 272 1.72 -12.11 -19.12
N ASN A 273 1.33 -11.78 -20.33
CA ASN A 273 2.27 -11.45 -21.42
C ASN A 273 3.04 -10.15 -21.14
N LYS A 274 2.35 -9.13 -20.63
CA LYS A 274 3.00 -7.86 -20.23
C LYS A 274 4.00 -8.08 -19.11
N TYR A 275 3.65 -8.88 -18.10
CA TYR A 275 4.55 -9.23 -17.00
C TYR A 275 5.78 -9.99 -17.49
N ASN A 276 5.60 -11.06 -18.26
CA ASN A 276 6.71 -11.87 -18.76
C ASN A 276 7.64 -11.07 -19.67
N LYS A 277 7.10 -10.20 -20.52
CA LYS A 277 7.91 -9.31 -21.37
C LYS A 277 8.74 -8.32 -20.55
N ALA A 278 8.13 -7.70 -19.54
CA ALA A 278 8.83 -6.79 -18.64
C ALA A 278 9.90 -7.52 -17.81
N LEU A 279 9.63 -8.77 -17.39
CA LEU A 279 10.59 -9.61 -16.68
C LEU A 279 11.82 -9.92 -17.54
N ASP A 280 11.63 -10.30 -18.81
CA ASP A 280 12.70 -10.58 -19.75
C ASP A 280 13.56 -9.32 -20.05
N GLU A 281 12.91 -8.15 -20.16
CA GLU A 281 13.60 -6.88 -20.37
C GLU A 281 14.44 -6.48 -19.15
N ASN A 282 13.93 -6.70 -17.94
CA ASN A 282 14.64 -6.39 -16.70
C ASN A 282 15.84 -7.31 -16.45
N GLN A 283 15.69 -8.60 -16.71
CA GLN A 283 16.80 -9.56 -16.64
C GLN A 283 17.95 -9.17 -17.57
N LYS A 284 17.63 -8.65 -18.77
CA LYS A 284 18.63 -8.18 -19.72
C LYS A 284 19.33 -6.88 -19.31
N ARG A 285 18.66 -6.03 -18.54
CA ARG A 285 19.17 -4.71 -18.12
C ARG A 285 19.80 -4.71 -16.73
N GLY A 286 19.54 -5.74 -15.91
CA GLY A 286 20.01 -5.81 -14.52
C GLY A 286 19.42 -4.73 -13.59
N ILE A 287 18.24 -4.21 -13.93
CA ILE A 287 17.54 -3.14 -13.19
C ILE A 287 16.21 -3.70 -12.66
N VAL A 288 15.88 -3.44 -11.40
CA VAL A 288 14.55 -3.73 -10.87
C VAL A 288 13.63 -2.56 -11.22
N ASP A 289 12.65 -2.79 -12.09
CA ASP A 289 11.71 -1.77 -12.53
C ASP A 289 10.42 -1.83 -11.66
N ILE A 290 10.03 -0.70 -11.07
CA ILE A 290 8.78 -0.53 -10.32
C ILE A 290 7.58 -1.01 -11.14
N LYS A 291 7.62 -0.79 -12.46
CA LYS A 291 6.59 -1.23 -13.39
C LYS A 291 6.39 -2.75 -13.42
N LEU A 292 7.44 -3.54 -13.18
CA LEU A 292 7.35 -5.00 -13.08
C LEU A 292 6.47 -5.42 -11.90
N ASN A 293 6.60 -4.73 -10.79
CA ASN A 293 5.82 -5.01 -9.58
C ASN A 293 4.33 -4.69 -9.78
N GLU A 294 4.01 -3.58 -10.45
CA GLU A 294 2.62 -3.22 -10.80
C GLU A 294 1.99 -4.28 -11.72
N LEU A 295 2.75 -4.77 -12.70
CA LEU A 295 2.29 -5.82 -13.61
C LEU A 295 2.10 -7.17 -12.89
N LYS A 296 2.99 -7.49 -11.93
CA LYS A 296 2.86 -8.67 -11.07
C LYS A 296 1.57 -8.60 -10.24
N GLN A 297 1.30 -7.45 -9.62
CA GLN A 297 0.06 -7.24 -8.86
C GLN A 297 -1.18 -7.41 -9.73
N ARG A 298 -1.21 -6.80 -10.91
CA ARG A 298 -2.34 -6.92 -11.85
C ARG A 298 -2.61 -8.38 -12.20
N MET A 299 -1.56 -9.11 -12.62
CA MET A 299 -1.66 -10.52 -12.96
C MET A 299 -2.21 -11.36 -11.79
N THR A 300 -1.74 -11.08 -10.59
CA THR A 300 -2.13 -11.83 -9.39
C THR A 300 -3.57 -11.51 -8.98
N LYS A 301 -3.99 -10.25 -9.03
CA LYS A 301 -5.38 -9.85 -8.74
C LYS A 301 -6.40 -10.48 -9.70
N LEU A 302 -6.04 -10.64 -10.96
CA LEU A 302 -6.91 -11.27 -11.95
C LEU A 302 -7.15 -12.78 -11.70
N ASN A 303 -6.33 -13.45 -10.87
CA ASN A 303 -6.60 -14.85 -10.51
C ASN A 303 -7.91 -15.04 -9.71
N GLY A 304 -8.49 -13.96 -9.20
CA GLY A 304 -9.85 -13.94 -8.67
C GLY A 304 -10.06 -14.63 -7.31
N HIS A 305 -9.03 -15.23 -6.71
CA HIS A 305 -9.11 -15.78 -5.36
C HIS A 305 -8.49 -14.82 -4.35
N MET A 306 -9.17 -14.62 -3.22
CA MET A 306 -8.67 -13.78 -2.13
C MET A 306 -9.08 -14.32 -0.77
N GLY A 307 -8.38 -13.88 0.28
CA GLY A 307 -8.72 -14.18 1.66
C GLY A 307 -9.56 -13.09 2.30
N ILE A 308 -10.48 -13.48 3.18
CA ILE A 308 -11.13 -12.56 4.11
C ILE A 308 -10.78 -13.01 5.52
N ILE A 309 -10.25 -12.09 6.33
CA ILE A 309 -9.98 -12.31 7.75
C ILE A 309 -11.12 -11.69 8.56
N HIS A 310 -11.83 -12.50 9.33
CA HIS A 310 -12.82 -12.06 10.30
C HIS A 310 -12.13 -11.86 11.64
N VAL A 311 -11.86 -10.62 12.01
CA VAL A 311 -11.05 -10.26 13.17
C VAL A 311 -11.89 -10.30 14.45
N GLY A 312 -11.58 -11.24 15.35
CA GLY A 312 -12.23 -11.43 16.64
C GLY A 312 -11.58 -10.65 17.79
N GLY A 313 -12.21 -10.75 18.96
CA GLY A 313 -11.74 -10.18 20.23
C GLY A 313 -12.82 -10.30 21.29
N ASN A 314 -12.43 -10.36 22.55
CA ASN A 314 -13.36 -10.55 23.69
C ASN A 314 -14.13 -9.26 24.05
N SER A 315 -13.66 -8.11 23.56
CA SER A 315 -14.32 -6.81 23.72
C SER A 315 -14.20 -5.99 22.44
N GLU A 316 -15.01 -4.96 22.27
CA GLU A 316 -14.94 -4.06 21.11
C GLU A 316 -13.60 -3.30 21.05
N LEU A 317 -12.99 -2.99 22.20
CA LEU A 317 -11.66 -2.40 22.26
C LEU A 317 -10.59 -3.36 21.76
N GLU A 318 -10.64 -4.63 22.19
CA GLU A 318 -9.73 -5.67 21.76
C GLU A 318 -9.91 -5.99 20.26
N LYS A 319 -11.15 -6.08 19.79
CA LYS A 319 -11.42 -6.24 18.34
C LYS A 319 -10.83 -5.10 17.51
N THR A 320 -10.93 -3.86 18.01
CA THR A 320 -10.35 -2.71 17.31
C THR A 320 -8.83 -2.78 17.30
N ALA A 321 -8.20 -3.10 18.44
CA ALA A 321 -6.75 -3.28 18.50
C ALA A 321 -6.25 -4.43 17.60
N ASN A 322 -6.96 -5.56 17.60
CA ASN A 322 -6.64 -6.70 16.74
C ASN A 322 -6.85 -6.35 15.25
N PHE A 323 -7.88 -5.54 14.94
CA PHE A 323 -8.13 -5.07 13.58
C PHE A 323 -6.98 -4.21 13.07
N ASP A 324 -6.47 -3.27 13.88
CA ASP A 324 -5.32 -2.45 13.53
C ASP A 324 -4.05 -3.30 13.33
N LEU A 325 -3.84 -4.32 14.17
CA LEU A 325 -2.71 -5.27 14.02
C LEU A 325 -2.81 -6.08 12.72
N VAL A 326 -4.00 -6.58 12.39
CA VAL A 326 -4.25 -7.31 11.13
C VAL A 326 -4.03 -6.38 9.92
N GLU A 327 -4.54 -5.15 10.00
CA GLU A 327 -4.35 -4.15 8.94
C GLU A 327 -2.85 -3.90 8.67
N ASP A 328 -2.06 -3.68 9.71
CA ASP A 328 -0.62 -3.42 9.59
C ASP A 328 0.12 -4.64 9.03
N ALA A 329 -0.21 -5.84 9.50
CA ALA A 329 0.40 -7.08 9.02
C ALA A 329 0.06 -7.39 7.55
N VAL A 330 -1.21 -7.23 7.16
CA VAL A 330 -1.65 -7.44 5.78
C VAL A 330 -0.95 -6.45 4.84
N LYS A 331 -0.89 -5.16 5.21
CA LYS A 331 -0.19 -4.14 4.41
C LYS A 331 1.31 -4.41 4.28
N ALA A 332 1.97 -4.83 5.36
CA ALA A 332 3.39 -5.19 5.34
C ALA A 332 3.65 -6.38 4.41
N CYS A 333 2.81 -7.43 4.49
CA CYS A 333 2.90 -8.60 3.63
C CYS A 333 2.58 -8.28 2.15
N GLU A 334 1.55 -7.48 1.87
CA GLU A 334 1.21 -7.01 0.51
C GLU A 334 2.35 -6.21 -0.11
N SER A 335 2.96 -5.32 0.67
CA SER A 335 4.11 -4.54 0.26
C SER A 335 5.32 -5.41 -0.04
N ALA A 336 5.64 -6.37 0.83
CA ALA A 336 6.75 -7.30 0.62
C ALA A 336 6.52 -8.27 -0.55
N PHE A 337 5.28 -8.73 -0.74
CA PHE A 337 4.93 -9.53 -1.91
C PHE A 337 5.17 -8.77 -3.22
N THR A 338 4.91 -7.46 -3.21
CA THR A 338 5.05 -6.59 -4.38
C THR A 338 6.50 -6.19 -4.62
N HIS A 339 7.16 -5.65 -3.60
CA HIS A 339 8.45 -4.97 -3.74
C HIS A 339 9.64 -5.82 -3.23
N GLY A 340 9.34 -6.94 -2.57
CA GLY A 340 10.35 -7.76 -1.90
C GLY A 340 10.57 -7.35 -0.44
N TYR A 341 11.41 -8.11 0.24
CA TYR A 341 11.78 -7.89 1.63
C TYR A 341 13.29 -7.79 1.80
N THR A 342 13.70 -7.17 2.89
CA THR A 342 15.09 -6.98 3.31
C THR A 342 15.23 -7.29 4.79
N ILE A 343 16.45 -7.22 5.31
CA ILE A 343 16.70 -7.32 6.76
C ILE A 343 15.98 -6.17 7.50
N GLY A 344 15.34 -6.47 8.62
CA GLY A 344 14.62 -5.52 9.44
C GLY A 344 15.49 -4.71 10.41
N GLY A 345 14.82 -4.05 11.37
CA GLY A 345 15.49 -3.23 12.38
C GLY A 345 16.10 -1.94 11.85
N SER A 346 15.70 -1.50 10.65
CA SER A 346 16.31 -0.36 9.93
C SER A 346 17.82 -0.53 9.66
N LEU A 347 18.31 -1.78 9.65
CA LEU A 347 19.73 -2.10 9.47
C LEU A 347 20.13 -2.20 8.00
N ILE A 348 19.20 -2.34 7.07
CA ILE A 348 19.55 -2.46 5.63
C ILE A 348 20.32 -1.25 5.12
N ILE A 349 19.94 -0.04 5.53
CA ILE A 349 20.60 1.20 5.08
C ILE A 349 22.05 1.29 5.59
N PRO A 350 22.35 1.17 6.90
CA PRO A 350 23.73 1.14 7.37
C PRO A 350 24.52 -0.05 6.83
N TYR A 351 23.88 -1.20 6.60
CA TYR A 351 24.54 -2.36 6.02
C TYR A 351 25.00 -2.09 4.58
N ILE A 352 24.12 -1.57 3.72
CA ILE A 352 24.48 -1.19 2.34
C ILE A 352 25.63 -0.19 2.34
N ILE A 353 25.57 0.87 3.16
CA ILE A 353 26.63 1.88 3.22
C ILE A 353 27.98 1.24 3.67
N ASN A 354 27.91 0.26 4.56
CA ASN A 354 29.11 -0.44 5.02
C ASN A 354 29.75 -1.31 3.93
N GLN A 355 28.92 -1.90 3.05
CA GLN A 355 29.38 -2.75 1.96
C GLN A 355 29.81 -1.97 0.70
N MET A 356 29.59 -0.66 0.65
CA MET A 356 30.00 0.17 -0.48
C MET A 356 31.52 0.14 -0.64
N THR A 357 31.95 -0.17 -1.86
CA THR A 357 33.36 -0.09 -2.22
C THR A 357 33.84 1.35 -2.36
N GLU A 358 35.13 1.59 -2.23
CA GLU A 358 35.71 2.91 -2.46
C GLU A 358 35.49 3.41 -3.90
N GLU A 359 35.38 2.49 -4.85
CA GLU A 359 35.08 2.81 -6.24
C GLU A 359 33.61 3.25 -6.41
N GLU A 360 32.68 2.55 -5.76
CA GLU A 360 31.25 2.95 -5.75
C GLU A 360 31.07 4.31 -5.07
N LYS A 361 31.76 4.54 -3.98
CA LYS A 361 31.74 5.83 -3.30
C LYS A 361 32.25 6.97 -4.21
N LYS A 362 33.23 6.73 -5.04
CA LYS A 362 33.81 7.73 -5.99
C LYS A 362 32.95 7.93 -7.23
N ASN A 363 32.47 6.87 -7.86
CA ASN A 363 31.80 6.92 -9.16
C ASN A 363 30.39 7.51 -9.12
N ASN A 364 29.74 7.59 -7.95
CA ASN A 364 28.42 8.17 -7.79
C ASN A 364 28.44 9.66 -7.44
N THR A 365 29.59 10.31 -7.43
CA THR A 365 29.75 11.63 -6.85
C THR A 365 30.16 12.68 -7.89
N CYS A 366 29.42 13.80 -7.88
CA CYS A 366 29.89 15.05 -8.46
C CYS A 366 30.69 15.89 -7.45
N MET A 367 30.60 15.54 -6.14
CA MET A 367 31.19 16.28 -5.00
C MET A 367 31.68 15.27 -3.97
N GLU A 368 32.74 14.54 -4.31
CA GLU A 368 33.26 13.36 -3.61
C GLU A 368 33.31 13.49 -2.07
N GLU A 369 33.80 14.62 -1.55
CA GLU A 369 34.00 14.81 -0.12
C GLU A 369 32.65 14.94 0.63
N TYR A 370 31.70 15.70 0.11
CA TYR A 370 30.41 15.94 0.74
C TYR A 370 29.49 14.71 0.73
N GLU A 371 29.56 13.88 -0.31
CA GLU A 371 28.75 12.66 -0.37
C GLU A 371 29.25 11.60 0.61
N HIS A 372 30.56 11.47 0.78
CA HIS A 372 31.12 10.58 1.81
C HIS A 372 30.63 10.94 3.21
N GLU A 373 30.66 12.23 3.55
CA GLU A 373 30.16 12.70 4.83
C GLU A 373 28.66 12.49 4.96
N MET A 374 27.88 12.70 3.89
CA MET A 374 26.45 12.48 3.89
C MET A 374 26.10 11.01 4.13
N PHE A 375 26.79 10.06 3.50
CA PHE A 375 26.62 8.63 3.78
C PHE A 375 27.00 8.29 5.21
N ALA A 376 28.05 8.86 5.77
CA ALA A 376 28.44 8.65 7.15
C ALA A 376 27.36 9.16 8.14
N ILE A 377 26.79 10.34 7.88
CA ILE A 377 25.69 10.90 8.64
C ILE A 377 24.45 10.02 8.58
N ILE A 378 24.04 9.60 7.37
CA ILE A 378 22.87 8.71 7.17
C ILE A 378 23.10 7.38 7.91
N LYS A 379 24.28 6.76 7.76
CA LYS A 379 24.63 5.52 8.46
C LYS A 379 24.47 5.64 9.96
N LYS A 380 25.07 6.66 10.56
CA LYS A 380 24.96 6.90 12.02
C LYS A 380 23.51 7.14 12.46
N ALA A 381 22.74 7.89 11.67
CA ALA A 381 21.35 8.18 11.97
C ALA A 381 20.51 6.92 12.06
N PHE A 382 20.64 6.01 11.09
CA PHE A 382 19.88 4.75 11.08
C PHE A 382 20.41 3.75 12.12
N LEU A 383 21.71 3.75 12.44
CA LEU A 383 22.22 3.01 13.60
C LEU A 383 21.66 3.54 14.93
N ASN A 384 21.39 4.83 15.05
CA ASN A 384 20.72 5.39 16.22
C ASN A 384 19.22 4.99 16.30
N VAL A 385 18.56 4.78 15.16
CA VAL A 385 17.21 4.18 15.14
C VAL A 385 17.28 2.77 15.73
N PHE A 386 18.20 1.95 15.27
CA PHE A 386 18.39 0.59 15.81
C PHE A 386 18.74 0.60 17.31
N LYS A 387 19.64 1.49 17.75
CA LYS A 387 19.94 1.70 19.19
C LYS A 387 18.68 2.06 19.99
N THR A 388 17.79 2.85 19.42
CA THR A 388 16.52 3.22 20.07
C THR A 388 15.60 2.00 20.21
N ILE A 389 15.56 1.13 19.21
CA ILE A 389 14.83 -0.14 19.30
C ILE A 389 15.39 -1.03 20.40
N LEU A 390 16.72 -1.19 20.48
CA LEU A 390 17.37 -1.93 21.55
C LEU A 390 17.04 -1.37 22.93
N ARG A 391 17.01 -0.05 23.09
CA ARG A 391 16.66 0.65 24.34
C ARG A 391 15.24 0.40 24.83
N ASN A 392 14.33 -0.06 23.98
CA ASN A 392 12.98 -0.41 24.42
C ASN A 392 12.94 -1.68 25.27
N LYS A 393 13.95 -2.55 25.15
CA LYS A 393 14.05 -3.79 25.93
C LYS A 393 14.98 -3.65 27.14
N TYR A 394 16.14 -3.03 26.96
CA TYR A 394 17.19 -2.99 27.96
C TYR A 394 17.20 -1.70 28.75
N THR A 395 17.45 -1.80 30.04
CA THR A 395 17.62 -0.61 30.92
C THR A 395 18.98 0.05 30.72
N GLU A 396 19.11 1.34 31.07
CA GLU A 396 20.37 2.07 30.94
C GLU A 396 21.55 1.42 31.70
N LYS A 397 21.27 0.61 32.73
CA LYS A 397 22.31 -0.11 33.51
C LYS A 397 22.84 -1.36 32.77
N GLU A 398 22.03 -1.96 31.94
CA GLU A 398 22.39 -3.16 31.16
C GLU A 398 23.08 -2.77 29.85
N MET A 399 22.94 -1.52 29.44
CA MET A 399 23.37 -1.01 28.15
C MET A 399 24.63 -0.17 28.29
N THR A 400 25.76 -0.84 28.27
CA THR A 400 27.04 -0.14 28.07
C THR A 400 27.21 0.18 26.58
N ASP A 401 27.95 1.24 26.25
CA ASP A 401 28.30 1.55 24.85
C ASP A 401 29.00 0.38 24.17
N ASP A 402 29.76 -0.42 24.92
CA ASP A 402 30.44 -1.64 24.41
C ASP A 402 29.44 -2.71 23.99
N PHE A 403 28.31 -2.88 24.72
CA PHE A 403 27.26 -3.83 24.38
C PHE A 403 26.60 -3.49 23.05
N PHE A 404 26.24 -2.23 22.86
CA PHE A 404 25.68 -1.76 21.59
C PHE A 404 26.65 -1.93 20.44
N THR A 405 27.90 -1.53 20.67
CA THR A 405 28.93 -1.62 19.64
C THR A 405 29.14 -3.07 19.20
N ALA A 406 29.21 -4.01 20.15
CA ALA A 406 29.36 -5.42 19.85
C ALA A 406 28.20 -5.98 18.99
N ILE A 407 26.94 -5.60 19.30
CA ILE A 407 25.78 -6.04 18.50
C ILE A 407 25.85 -5.44 17.10
N ILE A 408 26.10 -4.13 16.99
CA ILE A 408 26.15 -3.42 15.71
C ILE A 408 27.28 -3.97 14.85
N ASP A 409 28.48 -4.13 15.41
CA ASP A 409 29.64 -4.63 14.66
C ASP A 409 29.39 -6.02 14.11
N LYS A 410 28.73 -6.88 14.86
CA LYS A 410 28.39 -8.22 14.39
C LYS A 410 27.33 -8.18 13.29
N CYS A 411 26.33 -7.30 13.38
CA CYS A 411 25.34 -7.13 12.31
C CYS A 411 25.95 -6.52 11.05
N MET A 412 26.86 -5.58 11.19
CA MET A 412 27.45 -4.84 10.04
C MET A 412 28.58 -5.61 9.33
N ASN A 413 29.28 -6.49 10.01
CA ASN A 413 30.43 -7.23 9.45
C ASN A 413 30.09 -8.68 9.08
N SER A 414 28.80 -9.07 9.11
CA SER A 414 28.34 -10.38 8.66
C SER A 414 28.39 -10.47 7.13
N GLU A 415 28.72 -11.65 6.60
CA GLU A 415 28.71 -11.92 5.15
C GLU A 415 27.31 -11.77 4.55
N GLU A 416 26.30 -12.17 5.30
CA GLU A 416 24.89 -11.98 4.96
C GLU A 416 24.21 -11.06 5.96
N PRO A 417 23.21 -10.26 5.53
CA PRO A 417 22.50 -9.37 6.42
C PRO A 417 21.83 -10.12 7.57
N ILE A 418 22.13 -9.74 8.81
CA ILE A 418 21.50 -10.28 10.03
C ILE A 418 21.05 -9.12 10.94
N CYS A 419 20.01 -9.39 11.74
CA CYS A 419 19.55 -8.49 12.78
C CYS A 419 19.61 -9.16 14.15
N TYR A 420 19.58 -8.38 15.21
CA TYR A 420 19.47 -8.90 16.57
C TYR A 420 18.00 -9.04 16.97
N ASP A 421 17.60 -10.29 17.25
CA ASP A 421 16.26 -10.61 17.73
C ASP A 421 16.15 -10.26 19.22
N LEU A 422 15.32 -9.26 19.52
CA LEU A 422 15.10 -8.80 20.88
C LEU A 422 14.26 -9.76 21.73
N ILE A 423 13.48 -10.63 21.11
CA ILE A 423 12.65 -11.60 21.85
C ILE A 423 13.51 -12.73 22.38
N HIS A 424 14.35 -13.28 21.52
CA HIS A 424 15.16 -14.48 21.81
C HIS A 424 16.61 -14.19 22.21
N ASP A 425 17.02 -12.90 22.22
CA ASP A 425 18.39 -12.46 22.51
C ASP A 425 19.45 -13.16 21.65
N THR A 426 19.18 -13.27 20.36
CA THR A 426 20.04 -13.95 19.39
C THR A 426 20.12 -13.19 18.08
N TYR A 427 21.14 -13.50 17.27
CA TYR A 427 21.25 -12.99 15.91
C TYR A 427 20.42 -13.84 14.96
N SER A 428 19.60 -13.23 14.14
CA SER A 428 18.70 -13.92 13.23
C SER A 428 18.63 -13.24 11.86
N LYS A 429 18.40 -14.04 10.81
CA LYS A 429 18.02 -13.59 9.47
C LYS A 429 16.50 -13.44 9.34
N ASP A 430 15.76 -13.89 10.36
CA ASP A 430 14.28 -13.94 10.32
C ASP A 430 13.62 -12.61 10.68
N ILE A 431 14.41 -11.64 11.17
CA ILE A 431 13.93 -10.27 11.38
C ILE A 431 13.99 -9.54 10.04
N ILE A 432 12.88 -9.56 9.34
CA ILE A 432 12.75 -9.01 7.99
C ILE A 432 11.70 -7.91 7.93
N ASN A 433 11.80 -7.04 6.91
CA ASN A 433 10.87 -5.95 6.66
C ASN A 433 10.59 -5.81 5.17
N SER A 434 9.46 -5.24 4.79
CA SER A 434 9.25 -4.85 3.39
C SER A 434 10.28 -3.80 2.98
N CYS A 435 10.93 -3.97 1.82
CA CYS A 435 11.92 -3.02 1.35
C CYS A 435 11.31 -1.63 1.09
N GLU A 436 10.04 -1.56 0.68
CA GLU A 436 9.35 -0.29 0.46
C GLU A 436 9.19 0.50 1.75
N THR A 437 8.96 -0.18 2.89
CA THR A 437 8.88 0.49 4.20
C THR A 437 10.19 1.21 4.54
N ASP A 438 11.35 0.58 4.31
CA ASP A 438 12.65 1.19 4.58
C ASP A 438 12.93 2.35 3.61
N ILE A 439 12.52 2.21 2.34
CA ILE A 439 12.63 3.27 1.33
C ILE A 439 11.78 4.47 1.70
N GLU A 440 10.53 4.28 2.09
CA GLU A 440 9.65 5.37 2.50
C GLU A 440 10.12 6.05 3.78
N ILE A 441 10.68 5.31 4.74
CA ILE A 441 11.33 5.89 5.92
C ILE A 441 12.51 6.77 5.50
N LEU A 442 13.35 6.31 4.59
CA LEU A 442 14.50 7.07 4.10
C LEU A 442 14.09 8.35 3.36
N LYS A 443 13.13 8.26 2.44
CA LYS A 443 12.57 9.40 1.70
C LYS A 443 11.89 10.41 2.62
N ALA A 444 11.06 9.94 3.55
CA ALA A 444 10.39 10.79 4.53
C ALA A 444 11.42 11.51 5.43
N THR A 445 12.48 10.82 5.85
CA THR A 445 13.59 11.41 6.61
C THR A 445 14.26 12.52 5.82
N ALA A 446 14.59 12.28 4.56
CA ALA A 446 15.21 13.28 3.69
C ALA A 446 14.30 14.49 3.44
N SER A 447 13.00 14.26 3.26
CA SER A 447 12.00 15.32 3.10
C SER A 447 11.91 16.23 4.34
N ILE A 448 11.89 15.64 5.53
CA ILE A 448 11.88 16.38 6.80
C ILE A 448 13.15 17.25 6.91
N ILE A 449 14.32 16.68 6.64
CA ILE A 449 15.60 17.40 6.71
C ILE A 449 15.65 18.53 5.68
N SER A 450 15.21 18.28 4.45
CA SER A 450 15.16 19.28 3.38
C SER A 450 14.25 20.45 3.75
N LEU A 451 13.08 20.17 4.35
CA LEU A 451 12.16 21.18 4.82
C LEU A 451 12.76 22.05 5.93
N LEU A 452 13.39 21.40 6.92
CA LEU A 452 14.02 22.10 8.04
C LEU A 452 15.22 22.94 7.58
N ASN A 453 16.03 22.42 6.65
CA ASN A 453 17.20 23.12 6.13
C ASN A 453 16.84 24.30 5.20
N SER A 454 15.65 24.27 4.57
CA SER A 454 15.13 25.36 3.74
C SER A 454 14.47 26.49 4.55
N SER A 455 14.19 26.27 5.84
CA SER A 455 13.54 27.25 6.72
C SER A 455 14.54 28.28 7.26
N ASN A 456 14.30 29.58 7.00
CA ASN A 456 15.13 30.66 7.46
C ASN A 456 14.82 31.15 8.89
N GLN A 457 13.77 30.61 9.54
CA GLN A 457 13.36 31.00 10.90
C GLN A 457 12.89 29.78 11.68
N TYR A 458 13.41 29.64 12.91
CA TYR A 458 12.95 28.67 13.90
C TYR A 458 12.23 29.39 15.02
N ILE A 459 11.00 29.01 15.32
CA ILE A 459 10.27 29.45 16.52
C ILE A 459 10.51 28.36 17.58
N SER A 460 11.37 28.67 18.58
CA SER A 460 11.51 27.82 19.76
C SER A 460 10.50 28.27 20.79
N ILE A 461 9.57 27.41 21.18
CA ILE A 461 8.75 27.64 22.38
C ILE A 461 9.57 27.16 23.57
N MET A 462 10.14 28.11 24.33
CA MET A 462 10.69 27.80 25.63
C MET A 462 9.51 27.52 26.57
N THR A 463 9.31 26.26 26.93
CA THR A 463 8.50 25.93 28.11
C THR A 463 9.32 26.25 29.35
N GLU A 464 8.98 27.34 30.07
CA GLU A 464 9.46 27.54 31.42
C GLU A 464 8.99 26.36 32.28
N GLN A 465 9.94 25.58 32.78
CA GLN A 465 9.69 24.63 33.84
C GLN A 465 9.49 25.41 35.15
N HIS A 466 8.25 25.40 35.64
CA HIS A 466 7.94 25.73 37.03
C HIS A 466 7.96 24.49 37.89
#